data_71ffc285c4461e8512ce45337997a2d3
#
_entry.id   71ffc285c4461e8512ce45337997a2d3
#
_cell.length_a   1.000
_cell.length_b   1.000
_cell.length_c   1.000
_cell.angle_alpha   90.00
_cell.angle_beta   90.00
_cell.angle_gamma   90.00
#
_symmetry.space_group_name_H-M   'P 1'
#
loop_
_entity.id
_entity.type
_entity.pdbx_description
1 polymer ?
#
loop_
_entity_poly.entity_id
_entity_poly.type
_entity_poly.pdbx_seq_one_letter_code
_entity_poly.pdbx_strand_id
1 'polypeptide(L)'
;MKKITNKPTKTDETTLGLRGLCAKRASTICYMIQQAKEHGVQDGAAFAREAITKYGEDIGQVVKSKMKNPDDLLEFSQYFGAGADRDIYEMEVVAQDEDRFYLDFHYCPYVAEWQKMGRDPEEMAELCDIAMEGDRAVGASFEAFAFTLGETIAQGCPVCQIRFDKVKK
;
A
#
# COMPACT_ATOMS: atom_id res chain seq x y z
N MET A 1 -16.32 15.80 6.18
CA MET A 1 -15.20 14.99 5.63
C MET A 1 -14.79 15.53 4.27
N LYS A 2 -13.48 15.47 3.94
CA LYS A 2 -13.00 15.89 2.62
C LYS A 2 -13.54 14.90 1.55
N LYS A 3 -13.91 15.40 0.38
CA LYS A 3 -14.33 14.56 -0.75
C LYS A 3 -13.10 13.80 -1.27
N ILE A 4 -13.18 12.48 -1.30
CA ILE A 4 -12.11 11.64 -1.84
C ILE A 4 -12.09 11.81 -3.38
N THR A 5 -10.97 12.31 -3.89
CA THR A 5 -10.69 12.42 -5.33
C THR A 5 -9.62 11.39 -5.68
N ASN A 6 -9.97 10.46 -6.58
CA ASN A 6 -9.10 9.35 -6.98
C ASN A 6 -9.35 9.08 -8.49
N LYS A 7 -8.74 9.89 -9.35
CA LYS A 7 -8.95 9.83 -10.80
C LYS A 7 -7.67 9.35 -11.49
N PRO A 8 -7.73 8.24 -12.25
CA PRO A 8 -6.58 7.76 -13.00
C PRO A 8 -6.26 8.67 -14.18
N THR A 9 -4.99 8.79 -14.49
CA THR A 9 -4.48 9.41 -15.72
C THR A 9 -4.01 8.37 -16.73
N LYS A 10 -3.57 7.18 -16.25
CA LYS A 10 -3.16 6.05 -17.09
C LYS A 10 -4.33 5.13 -17.38
N THR A 11 -4.56 4.84 -18.66
CA THR A 11 -5.75 4.09 -19.14
C THR A 11 -5.40 3.02 -20.19
N ASP A 12 -4.13 2.67 -20.33
CA ASP A 12 -3.72 1.57 -21.20
C ASP A 12 -4.22 0.21 -20.69
N GLU A 13 -4.39 -0.74 -21.60
CA GLU A 13 -5.02 -2.04 -21.31
C GLU A 13 -4.27 -2.84 -20.24
N THR A 14 -2.94 -2.81 -20.27
CA THR A 14 -2.10 -3.52 -19.29
C THR A 14 -2.30 -2.97 -17.90
N THR A 15 -2.20 -1.65 -17.74
CA THR A 15 -2.41 -0.97 -16.46
C THR A 15 -3.82 -1.21 -15.91
N LEU A 16 -4.85 -1.13 -16.79
CA LEU A 16 -6.23 -1.40 -16.40
C LEU A 16 -6.43 -2.86 -15.95
N GLY A 17 -5.81 -3.82 -16.64
CA GLY A 17 -5.85 -5.23 -16.27
C GLY A 17 -5.24 -5.50 -14.89
N LEU A 18 -4.07 -4.90 -14.60
CA LEU A 18 -3.40 -5.03 -13.31
C LEU A 18 -4.18 -4.34 -12.18
N ARG A 19 -4.75 -3.17 -12.44
CA ARG A 19 -5.69 -2.51 -11.50
C ARG A 19 -6.90 -3.37 -11.20
N GLY A 20 -7.40 -4.12 -12.19
CA GLY A 20 -8.47 -5.10 -12.00
C GLY A 20 -8.11 -6.21 -11.01
N LEU A 21 -6.85 -6.65 -10.96
CA LEU A 21 -6.38 -7.61 -9.95
C LEU A 21 -6.31 -6.97 -8.56
N CYS A 22 -5.84 -5.73 -8.46
CA CYS A 22 -5.86 -4.96 -7.21
C CYS A 22 -7.31 -4.77 -6.69
N ALA A 23 -8.25 -4.45 -7.58
CA ALA A 23 -9.66 -4.30 -7.24
C ALA A 23 -10.26 -5.60 -6.68
N LYS A 24 -9.97 -6.76 -7.30
CA LYS A 24 -10.41 -8.07 -6.79
C LYS A 24 -9.85 -8.36 -5.40
N ARG A 25 -8.58 -8.04 -5.14
CA ARG A 25 -7.99 -8.18 -3.81
C ARG A 25 -8.67 -7.26 -2.81
N ALA A 26 -8.88 -5.98 -3.16
CA ALA A 26 -9.53 -4.99 -2.30
C ALA A 26 -10.95 -5.40 -1.91
N SER A 27 -11.79 -5.83 -2.87
CA SER A 27 -13.16 -6.29 -2.60
C SER A 27 -13.18 -7.58 -1.79
N THR A 28 -12.30 -8.54 -2.09
CA THR A 28 -12.23 -9.82 -1.35
C THR A 28 -11.92 -9.59 0.13
N ILE A 29 -10.90 -8.78 0.44
CA ILE A 29 -10.54 -8.46 1.83
C ILE A 29 -11.70 -7.76 2.55
N CYS A 30 -12.33 -6.77 1.88
CA CYS A 30 -13.48 -6.07 2.43
C CYS A 30 -14.64 -7.02 2.77
N TYR A 31 -15.01 -7.92 1.85
CA TYR A 31 -16.06 -8.91 2.10
C TYR A 31 -15.68 -9.92 3.17
N MET A 32 -14.42 -10.35 3.26
CA MET A 32 -13.98 -11.26 4.33
C MET A 32 -14.13 -10.61 5.72
N ILE A 33 -13.77 -9.33 5.87
CA ILE A 33 -13.95 -8.58 7.11
C ILE A 33 -15.45 -8.45 7.43
N GLN A 34 -16.27 -8.10 6.43
CA GLN A 34 -17.71 -7.99 6.60
C GLN A 34 -18.35 -9.33 7.03
N GLN A 35 -18.02 -10.43 6.36
CA GLN A 35 -18.55 -11.75 6.69
C GLN A 35 -18.08 -12.23 8.07
N ALA A 36 -16.84 -11.97 8.45
CA ALA A 36 -16.37 -12.25 9.80
C ALA A 36 -17.24 -11.56 10.84
N LYS A 37 -17.58 -10.28 10.65
CA LYS A 37 -18.46 -9.51 11.53
C LYS A 37 -19.88 -10.10 11.57
N GLU A 38 -20.46 -10.44 10.42
CA GLU A 38 -21.81 -11.02 10.31
C GLU A 38 -21.90 -12.40 11.02
N HIS A 39 -20.81 -13.17 11.01
CA HIS A 39 -20.71 -14.45 11.71
C HIS A 39 -20.26 -14.35 13.18
N GLY A 40 -20.23 -13.13 13.74
CA GLY A 40 -19.94 -12.91 15.16
C GLY A 40 -18.47 -13.02 15.54
N VAL A 41 -17.57 -13.01 14.56
CA VAL A 41 -16.13 -12.88 14.80
C VAL A 41 -15.85 -11.43 15.16
N GLN A 42 -15.54 -11.18 16.44
CA GLN A 42 -15.47 -9.82 16.98
C GLN A 42 -14.33 -8.99 16.38
N ASP A 43 -13.32 -9.63 15.79
CA ASP A 43 -12.12 -8.93 15.28
C ASP A 43 -11.70 -9.41 13.89
N GLY A 44 -12.63 -9.39 12.94
CA GLY A 44 -12.34 -9.72 11.53
C GLY A 44 -11.29 -8.80 10.90
N ALA A 45 -11.22 -7.54 11.34
CA ALA A 45 -10.20 -6.59 10.91
C ALA A 45 -8.80 -6.99 11.41
N ALA A 46 -8.64 -7.49 12.64
CA ALA A 46 -7.36 -7.97 13.16
C ALA A 46 -6.83 -9.16 12.34
N PHE A 47 -7.67 -10.13 12.02
CA PHE A 47 -7.27 -11.24 11.15
C PHE A 47 -6.78 -10.76 9.78
N ALA A 48 -7.45 -9.76 9.19
CA ALA A 48 -7.02 -9.19 7.93
C ALA A 48 -5.67 -8.48 8.07
N ARG A 49 -5.45 -7.73 9.14
CA ARG A 49 -4.16 -7.07 9.43
C ARG A 49 -3.05 -8.11 9.57
N GLU A 50 -3.23 -9.14 10.39
CA GLU A 50 -2.25 -10.20 10.59
C GLU A 50 -1.91 -10.93 9.28
N ALA A 51 -2.92 -11.26 8.46
CA ALA A 51 -2.72 -11.91 7.17
C ALA A 51 -1.94 -11.03 6.19
N ILE A 52 -2.25 -9.72 6.14
CA ILE A 52 -1.57 -8.76 5.26
C ILE A 52 -0.14 -8.50 5.77
N THR A 53 0.07 -8.42 7.08
CA THR A 53 1.40 -8.33 7.69
C THR A 53 2.25 -9.53 7.27
N LYS A 54 1.70 -10.74 7.39
CA LYS A 54 2.40 -11.97 6.99
C LYS A 54 2.80 -11.96 5.52
N TYR A 55 1.89 -11.55 4.65
CA TYR A 55 2.18 -11.35 3.22
C TYR A 55 3.29 -10.31 2.99
N GLY A 56 3.26 -9.19 3.73
CA GLY A 56 4.28 -8.14 3.65
C GLY A 56 5.65 -8.62 4.12
N GLU A 57 5.71 -9.43 5.18
CA GLU A 57 6.95 -10.08 5.64
C GLU A 57 7.56 -10.96 4.53
N ASP A 58 6.73 -11.78 3.87
CA ASP A 58 7.19 -12.65 2.78
C ASP A 58 7.75 -11.81 1.61
N ILE A 59 7.09 -10.71 1.24
CA ILE A 59 7.61 -9.77 0.23
C ILE A 59 8.91 -9.12 0.69
N GLY A 60 9.00 -8.67 1.94
CA GLY A 60 10.22 -8.11 2.52
C GLY A 60 11.41 -9.07 2.42
N GLN A 61 11.20 -10.35 2.72
CA GLN A 61 12.24 -11.39 2.57
C GLN A 61 12.64 -11.60 1.10
N VAL A 62 11.69 -11.60 0.17
CA VAL A 62 11.96 -11.70 -1.27
C VAL A 62 12.79 -10.50 -1.75
N VAL A 63 12.46 -9.28 -1.35
CA VAL A 63 13.22 -8.07 -1.70
C VAL A 63 14.64 -8.18 -1.12
N LYS A 64 14.74 -8.50 0.18
CA LYS A 64 16.02 -8.65 0.88
C LYS A 64 16.93 -9.68 0.21
N SER A 65 16.38 -10.79 -0.28
CA SER A 65 17.15 -11.84 -0.97
C SER A 65 17.72 -11.41 -2.33
N LYS A 66 17.16 -10.38 -2.95
CA LYS A 66 17.63 -9.81 -4.24
C LYS A 66 18.68 -8.72 -4.07
N MET A 67 18.76 -8.12 -2.88
CA MET A 67 19.70 -7.05 -2.58
C MET A 67 21.08 -7.61 -2.26
N LYS A 68 22.12 -6.91 -2.71
CA LYS A 68 23.51 -7.19 -2.35
C LYS A 68 23.82 -6.70 -0.93
N ASN A 69 23.24 -5.57 -0.57
CA ASN A 69 23.37 -4.95 0.75
C ASN A 69 21.99 -4.58 1.31
N PRO A 70 21.42 -5.36 2.24
CA PRO A 70 20.11 -5.06 2.85
C PRO A 70 20.04 -3.73 3.61
N ASP A 71 21.20 -3.12 3.93
CA ASP A 71 21.27 -1.82 4.60
C ASP A 71 21.31 -0.64 3.61
N ASP A 72 21.26 -0.90 2.31
CA ASP A 72 21.33 0.11 1.24
C ASP A 72 19.91 0.52 0.80
N LEU A 73 19.46 1.70 1.26
CA LEU A 73 18.14 2.25 0.93
C LEU A 73 18.03 2.58 -0.58
N LEU A 74 19.11 2.99 -1.22
CA LEU A 74 19.11 3.28 -2.64
C LEU A 74 18.96 2.00 -3.48
N GLU A 75 19.59 0.89 -3.05
CA GLU A 75 19.38 -0.43 -3.66
C GLU A 75 17.94 -0.92 -3.43
N PHE A 76 17.39 -0.79 -2.19
CA PHE A 76 15.99 -1.12 -1.88
C PHE A 76 15.01 -0.42 -2.81
N SER A 77 15.24 0.86 -3.11
CA SER A 77 14.37 1.67 -3.99
C SER A 77 14.27 1.14 -5.43
N GLN A 78 15.14 0.22 -5.84
CA GLN A 78 15.09 -0.41 -7.15
C GLN A 78 14.11 -1.59 -7.19
N TYR A 79 13.68 -2.08 -6.04
CA TYR A 79 12.78 -3.22 -5.91
C TYR A 79 11.39 -2.84 -5.38
N PHE A 80 11.31 -1.95 -4.38
CA PHE A 80 10.04 -1.50 -3.81
C PHE A 80 9.39 -0.46 -4.74
N GLY A 81 8.11 -0.67 -5.07
CA GLY A 81 7.37 0.23 -5.95
C GLY A 81 7.98 0.34 -7.35
N ALA A 82 8.60 -0.73 -7.85
CA ALA A 82 9.25 -0.76 -9.16
C ALA A 82 8.38 -1.45 -10.21
N GLY A 83 8.79 -1.31 -11.48
CA GLY A 83 8.10 -1.98 -12.59
C GLY A 83 6.67 -1.49 -12.76
N ALA A 84 5.73 -2.43 -12.92
CA ALA A 84 4.32 -2.14 -13.19
C ALA A 84 3.60 -1.41 -12.04
N ASP A 85 4.07 -1.53 -10.81
CA ASP A 85 3.48 -0.86 -9.66
C ASP A 85 3.48 0.66 -9.85
N ARG A 86 4.50 1.22 -10.51
CA ARG A 86 4.58 2.65 -10.82
C ARG A 86 3.38 3.13 -11.64
N ASP A 87 2.93 2.32 -12.57
CA ASP A 87 1.79 2.67 -13.44
C ASP A 87 0.46 2.36 -12.76
N ILE A 88 0.37 1.26 -12.00
CA ILE A 88 -0.82 0.86 -11.25
C ILE A 88 -1.27 1.98 -10.30
N TYR A 89 -0.32 2.53 -9.51
CA TYR A 89 -0.59 3.54 -8.49
C TYR A 89 -0.25 4.96 -8.94
N GLU A 90 0.22 5.15 -10.18
CA GLU A 90 0.70 6.44 -10.70
C GLU A 90 1.72 7.07 -9.73
N MET A 91 2.78 6.31 -9.44
CA MET A 91 3.77 6.68 -8.44
C MET A 91 4.73 7.75 -8.96
N GLU A 92 4.94 8.78 -8.17
CA GLU A 92 5.99 9.78 -8.33
C GLU A 92 7.10 9.54 -7.31
N VAL A 93 8.35 9.56 -7.75
CA VAL A 93 9.51 9.53 -6.86
C VAL A 93 9.81 10.95 -6.40
N VAL A 94 9.50 11.26 -5.14
CA VAL A 94 9.70 12.59 -4.54
C VAL A 94 11.13 12.77 -4.02
N ALA A 95 11.72 11.71 -3.47
CA ALA A 95 13.11 11.66 -3.05
C ALA A 95 13.66 10.25 -3.23
N GLN A 96 14.92 10.16 -3.67
CA GLN A 96 15.63 8.88 -3.84
C GLN A 96 17.12 9.14 -3.69
N ASP A 97 17.61 8.97 -2.47
CA ASP A 97 19.02 9.13 -2.11
C ASP A 97 19.42 8.10 -1.04
N GLU A 98 20.62 8.18 -0.51
CA GLU A 98 21.14 7.23 0.50
C GLU A 98 20.38 7.29 1.84
N ASP A 99 19.75 8.43 2.14
CA ASP A 99 19.05 8.68 3.41
C ASP A 99 17.52 8.59 3.29
N ARG A 100 16.96 8.79 2.07
CA ARG A 100 15.51 8.93 1.87
C ARG A 100 15.05 8.24 0.59
N PHE A 101 13.95 7.52 0.71
CA PHE A 101 13.19 7.04 -0.45
C PHE A 101 11.71 7.37 -0.24
N TYR A 102 11.21 8.34 -1.00
CA TYR A 102 9.85 8.87 -0.87
C TYR A 102 9.08 8.71 -2.16
N LEU A 103 7.89 8.12 -2.06
CA LEU A 103 6.94 7.97 -3.15
C LEU A 103 5.64 8.68 -2.80
N ASP A 104 5.05 9.35 -3.79
CA ASP A 104 3.67 9.81 -3.77
C ASP A 104 2.86 8.98 -4.77
N PHE A 105 1.77 8.37 -4.31
CA PHE A 105 0.84 7.65 -5.16
C PHE A 105 -0.31 8.59 -5.53
N HIS A 106 -0.48 8.88 -6.80
CA HIS A 106 -1.52 9.79 -7.31
C HIS A 106 -2.84 9.08 -7.61
N TYR A 107 -2.83 7.75 -7.62
CA TYR A 107 -4.01 6.91 -7.80
C TYR A 107 -3.95 5.68 -6.92
N CYS A 108 -5.10 5.23 -6.42
CA CYS A 108 -5.22 3.99 -5.65
C CYS A 108 -6.35 3.11 -6.21
N PRO A 109 -6.05 1.95 -6.82
CA PRO A 109 -7.07 1.04 -7.34
C PRO A 109 -7.95 0.44 -6.24
N TYR A 110 -7.45 0.32 -5.01
CA TYR A 110 -8.22 -0.13 -3.85
C TYR A 110 -9.32 0.87 -3.49
N VAL A 111 -8.95 2.15 -3.35
CA VAL A 111 -9.91 3.23 -3.07
C VAL A 111 -10.96 3.32 -4.18
N ALA A 112 -10.55 3.17 -5.46
CA ALA A 112 -11.48 3.18 -6.57
C ALA A 112 -12.51 2.04 -6.48
N GLU A 113 -12.09 0.86 -6.06
CA GLU A 113 -12.98 -0.28 -5.88
C GLU A 113 -13.92 -0.07 -4.71
N TRP A 114 -13.43 0.38 -3.55
CA TRP A 114 -14.27 0.65 -2.39
C TRP A 114 -15.28 1.76 -2.65
N GLN A 115 -14.94 2.77 -3.46
CA GLN A 115 -15.90 3.77 -3.93
C GLN A 115 -17.01 3.15 -4.78
N LYS A 116 -16.69 2.23 -5.70
CA LYS A 116 -17.69 1.48 -6.48
C LYS A 116 -18.58 0.60 -5.61
N MET A 117 -18.02 0.02 -4.54
CA MET A 117 -18.77 -0.79 -3.56
C MET A 117 -19.66 0.07 -2.66
N GLY A 118 -19.61 1.42 -2.79
CA GLY A 118 -20.41 2.34 -1.98
C GLY A 118 -19.95 2.46 -0.53
N ARG A 119 -18.66 2.15 -0.25
CA ARG A 119 -18.11 2.30 1.10
C ARG A 119 -18.03 3.78 1.47
N ASP A 120 -18.35 4.08 2.73
CA ASP A 120 -18.21 5.44 3.23
C ASP A 120 -16.73 5.82 3.45
N PRO A 121 -16.42 7.13 3.59
CA PRO A 121 -15.05 7.57 3.73
C PRO A 121 -14.33 7.09 5.00
N GLU A 122 -15.05 6.84 6.10
CA GLU A 122 -14.45 6.32 7.35
C GLU A 122 -14.06 4.87 7.17
N GLU A 123 -14.96 4.08 6.60
CA GLU A 123 -14.70 2.68 6.24
C GLU A 123 -13.55 2.55 5.25
N MET A 124 -13.48 3.44 4.23
CA MET A 124 -12.37 3.43 3.28
C MET A 124 -11.03 3.78 3.94
N ALA A 125 -11.00 4.72 4.90
CA ALA A 125 -9.79 5.05 5.63
C ALA A 125 -9.31 3.87 6.50
N GLU A 126 -10.23 3.15 7.15
CA GLU A 126 -9.92 1.93 7.91
C GLU A 126 -9.40 0.81 7.02
N LEU A 127 -10.08 0.53 5.90
CA LEU A 127 -9.65 -0.48 4.93
C LEU A 127 -8.27 -0.15 4.33
N CYS A 128 -7.98 1.13 4.08
CA CYS A 128 -6.67 1.58 3.64
C CYS A 128 -5.61 1.31 4.70
N ASP A 129 -5.88 1.65 5.96
CA ASP A 129 -4.95 1.42 7.06
C ASP A 129 -4.66 -0.08 7.24
N ILE A 130 -5.67 -0.94 7.11
CA ILE A 130 -5.50 -2.40 7.10
C ILE A 130 -4.63 -2.85 5.91
N ALA A 131 -4.91 -2.34 4.70
CA ALA A 131 -4.14 -2.71 3.51
C ALA A 131 -2.66 -2.31 3.59
N MET A 132 -2.36 -1.20 4.29
CA MET A 132 -0.99 -0.70 4.47
C MET A 132 -0.15 -1.50 5.47
N GLU A 133 -0.71 -2.49 6.16
CA GLU A 133 0.09 -3.42 6.97
C GLU A 133 1.12 -4.18 6.12
N GLY A 134 0.83 -4.40 4.84
CA GLY A 134 1.79 -5.01 3.92
C GLY A 134 3.06 -4.16 3.76
N ASP A 135 2.90 -2.86 3.51
CA ASP A 135 4.04 -1.95 3.33
C ASP A 135 4.79 -1.73 4.65
N ARG A 136 4.07 -1.65 5.78
CA ARG A 136 4.68 -1.60 7.13
C ARG A 136 5.54 -2.83 7.39
N ALA A 137 5.05 -4.03 7.05
CA ALA A 137 5.77 -5.28 7.25
C ALA A 137 6.98 -5.42 6.32
N VAL A 138 6.86 -4.94 5.06
CA VAL A 138 8.03 -4.83 4.18
C VAL A 138 9.07 -3.93 4.82
N GLY A 139 8.71 -2.73 5.28
CA GLY A 139 9.62 -1.81 5.95
C GLY A 139 10.26 -2.43 7.20
N ALA A 140 9.46 -3.07 8.05
CA ALA A 140 9.92 -3.74 9.28
C ALA A 140 10.89 -4.91 9.03
N SER A 141 10.93 -5.44 7.81
CA SER A 141 11.91 -6.47 7.42
C SER A 141 13.35 -5.95 7.35
N PHE A 142 13.55 -4.62 7.40
CA PHE A 142 14.84 -3.96 7.26
C PHE A 142 15.15 -3.13 8.51
N GLU A 143 16.26 -3.42 9.19
CA GLU A 143 16.68 -2.66 10.39
C GLU A 143 17.31 -1.30 10.07
N ALA A 144 17.77 -1.15 8.82
CA ALA A 144 18.53 0.04 8.39
C ALA A 144 17.64 1.23 8.00
N PHE A 145 16.34 1.03 7.81
CA PHE A 145 15.42 2.11 7.46
C PHE A 145 14.07 1.95 8.14
N ALA A 146 13.41 3.08 8.38
CA ALA A 146 12.08 3.16 8.97
C ALA A 146 11.04 3.52 7.91
N PHE A 147 9.91 2.81 7.92
CA PHE A 147 8.74 3.13 7.11
C PHE A 147 7.82 4.08 7.85
N THR A 148 7.31 5.09 7.14
CA THR A 148 6.25 5.98 7.60
C THR A 148 5.19 6.14 6.52
N LEU A 149 3.93 5.88 6.87
CA LEU A 149 2.77 6.25 6.07
C LEU A 149 2.34 7.67 6.46
N GLY A 150 2.40 8.59 5.51
CA GLY A 150 1.87 9.95 5.69
C GLY A 150 0.38 10.05 5.35
N GLU A 151 0.00 11.10 4.65
CA GLU A 151 -1.36 11.30 4.17
C GLU A 151 -1.78 10.23 3.16
N THR A 152 -3.09 9.94 3.06
CA THR A 152 -3.61 8.96 2.08
C THR A 152 -4.80 9.48 1.29
N ILE A 153 -4.96 8.98 0.06
CA ILE A 153 -6.14 9.24 -0.79
C ILE A 153 -7.42 8.81 -0.08
N ALA A 154 -7.39 7.71 0.66
CA ALA A 154 -8.53 7.22 1.42
C ALA A 154 -9.00 8.21 2.52
N GLN A 155 -8.11 9.05 3.03
CA GLN A 155 -8.41 10.14 3.97
C GLN A 155 -8.84 11.44 3.27
N GLY A 156 -8.98 11.41 1.94
CA GLY A 156 -9.34 12.59 1.13
C GLY A 156 -8.17 13.52 0.85
N CYS A 157 -6.93 13.05 0.97
CA CYS A 157 -5.74 13.77 0.58
C CYS A 157 -5.42 13.55 -0.90
N PRO A 158 -4.65 14.43 -1.54
CA PRO A 158 -4.40 14.36 -2.99
C PRO A 158 -3.52 13.17 -3.39
N VAL A 159 -2.70 12.67 -2.48
CA VAL A 159 -1.76 11.56 -2.71
C VAL A 159 -1.68 10.65 -1.49
N CYS A 160 -1.17 9.42 -1.69
CA CYS A 160 -0.68 8.59 -0.58
C CYS A 160 0.83 8.79 -0.46
N GLN A 161 1.29 9.13 0.73
CA GLN A 161 2.70 9.42 1.01
C GLN A 161 3.38 8.21 1.65
N ILE A 162 4.26 7.58 0.89
CA ILE A 162 5.07 6.43 1.31
C ILE A 162 6.49 6.92 1.56
N ARG A 163 6.99 6.76 2.76
CA ARG A 163 8.27 7.33 3.20
C ARG A 163 9.14 6.25 3.84
N PHE A 164 10.36 6.13 3.35
CA PHE A 164 11.42 5.34 3.96
C PHE A 164 12.58 6.26 4.30
N ASP A 165 12.98 6.30 5.55
CA ASP A 165 14.10 7.08 6.05
C ASP A 165 15.18 6.16 6.60
N LYS A 166 16.45 6.45 6.32
CA LYS A 166 17.57 5.71 6.88
C LYS A 166 17.64 5.93 8.39
N VAL A 167 17.72 4.85 9.14
CA VAL A 167 17.90 4.91 10.60
C VAL A 167 19.34 5.34 10.88
N LYS A 168 19.51 6.50 11.51
CA LYS A 168 20.84 6.98 11.97
C LYS A 168 21.23 6.17 13.21
N LYS A 169 22.30 5.42 13.09
CA LYS A 169 22.93 4.72 14.22
C LYS A 169 23.68 5.71 15.10
#